data_303720c1b353d439423e520dc7db3d43
#
_entry.id   303720c1b353d439423e520dc7db3d43
#
_cell.length_a   1.000
_cell.length_b   1.000
_cell.length_c   1.000
_cell.angle_alpha   90.00
_cell.angle_beta   90.00
_cell.angle_gamma   90.00
#
_symmetry.space_group_name_H-M   'P 1'
#
loop_
_entity.id
_entity.type
_entity.pdbx_description
1 polymer ?
#
loop_
_entity_poly.entity_id
_entity_poly.type
_entity_poly.pdbx_seq_one_letter_code
_entity_poly.pdbx_strand_id
1 'polypeptide(L)'
;MLKKFLAAATAIVMAASLAACGSGSTPSSNDVPAETKAEEQAAGAEAGDAAGEASGAGSYKIGLMISPLATREEYYRTAEMLIEQYGADKFVMDVYPEDPQNEQEVTISKALNIAMDPDVKAMIFDSADIGTIAAVNKIKEERPDIKILFGSLNEDVYEMAKVGDIMLTIDPELYGESVAQMAVNAGAKHFIFYSFARHMSNSMKVRYLESMKRVCEENGVAFEQVTMPDPMGDAGVTGAQQFMLESIPSLMDQYGTKDIAYFATVSTIQESMLKTIVENGGIYPCHTDPSPFSAFSGALGLEIGDEHKYDAEYVTELITNKLGEYNMNGRVGGWEKSLVRCEMEFLFQYAMDYCGGKLNEVDGKPDVEEVERLLGSIYDQTAKFNNCTNDTTGEEYPNWFTVARDLYVF
;
A
#
# COMPACT_ATOMS: atom_id res chain seq x y z
N MET A 1 -3.13 -33.52 -52.19
CA MET A 1 -1.70 -33.60 -52.48
C MET A 1 -0.99 -32.99 -51.26
N LEU A 2 -0.65 -33.68 -50.28
CA LEU A 2 0.41 -34.62 -49.90
C LEU A 2 1.82 -34.05 -50.11
N LYS A 3 2.55 -33.79 -48.98
CA LYS A 3 3.93 -34.06 -48.56
C LYS A 3 4.23 -33.15 -47.39
N LYS A 4 4.27 -33.57 -46.12
CA LYS A 4 5.23 -34.36 -45.33
C LYS A 4 6.73 -34.03 -45.58
N PHE A 5 7.42 -33.61 -44.53
CA PHE A 5 8.79 -33.92 -44.07
C PHE A 5 9.10 -32.97 -42.91
N LEU A 6 9.60 -33.28 -41.84
CA LEU A 6 10.29 -34.34 -41.09
C LEU A 6 11.13 -33.63 -40.01
N ALA A 7 11.10 -34.13 -38.82
CA ALA A 7 11.77 -33.69 -37.61
C ALA A 7 13.30 -33.85 -37.67
N ALA A 8 14.01 -33.05 -36.86
CA ALA A 8 15.31 -33.48 -36.31
C ALA A 8 15.47 -32.90 -34.90
N ALA A 9 15.44 -33.85 -33.96
CA ALA A 9 15.89 -33.67 -32.59
C ALA A 9 17.42 -33.76 -32.54
N THR A 10 18.04 -32.93 -31.69
CA THR A 10 19.45 -33.19 -31.28
C THR A 10 19.56 -32.95 -29.77
N ALA A 11 19.72 -34.06 -29.06
CA ALA A 11 20.13 -34.15 -27.68
C ALA A 11 21.66 -34.29 -27.62
N ILE A 12 22.34 -33.60 -26.72
CA ILE A 12 23.72 -33.87 -26.24
C ILE A 12 23.75 -33.44 -24.78
N VAL A 13 23.62 -34.39 -23.83
CA VAL A 13 24.61 -35.20 -23.14
C VAL A 13 25.50 -34.44 -22.15
N MET A 14 25.33 -34.83 -20.90
CA MET A 14 26.10 -34.52 -19.69
C MET A 14 27.58 -34.89 -19.82
N ALA A 15 28.44 -34.20 -19.08
CA ALA A 15 29.62 -34.82 -18.46
C ALA A 15 29.89 -34.19 -17.10
N ALA A 16 29.77 -34.98 -16.08
CA ALA A 16 30.28 -34.77 -14.74
C ALA A 16 31.78 -35.08 -14.68
N SER A 17 32.52 -34.37 -13.86
CA SER A 17 33.79 -34.84 -13.34
C SER A 17 33.98 -34.45 -11.90
N LEU A 18 34.06 -35.49 -11.08
CA LEU A 18 34.45 -35.55 -9.67
C LEU A 18 35.96 -35.70 -9.55
N ALA A 19 36.44 -35.42 -8.36
CA ALA A 19 37.65 -35.89 -7.68
C ALA A 19 38.82 -34.87 -7.60
N ALA A 20 39.57 -34.72 -6.55
CA ALA A 20 39.66 -35.39 -5.25
C ALA A 20 40.68 -34.64 -4.35
N CYS A 21 40.48 -34.74 -3.05
CA CYS A 21 41.41 -34.87 -1.93
C CYS A 21 42.82 -34.28 -1.97
N GLY A 22 43.17 -33.62 -0.84
CA GLY A 22 44.56 -33.42 -0.42
C GLY A 22 44.65 -32.73 0.93
N SER A 23 44.80 -33.52 1.93
CA SER A 23 45.02 -33.34 3.36
C SER A 23 46.29 -32.53 3.73
N GLY A 24 46.26 -31.90 4.94
CA GLY A 24 47.51 -31.70 5.67
C GLY A 24 47.53 -30.54 6.64
N SER A 25 47.25 -30.84 7.90
CA SER A 25 47.92 -30.57 9.17
C SER A 25 48.03 -29.13 9.71
N THR A 26 47.45 -28.92 10.89
CA THR A 26 47.82 -28.02 11.99
C THR A 26 49.24 -28.32 12.52
N PRO A 27 49.90 -27.39 13.24
CA PRO A 27 49.64 -27.19 14.68
C PRO A 27 49.80 -25.74 15.21
N SER A 28 49.03 -25.42 16.22
CA SER A 28 49.28 -25.04 17.61
C SER A 28 50.42 -24.03 17.95
N SER A 29 50.11 -22.98 18.62
CA SER A 29 50.35 -22.70 20.04
C SER A 29 50.37 -21.19 20.39
N ASN A 30 49.61 -20.88 21.42
CA ASN A 30 49.84 -19.99 22.56
C ASN A 30 50.65 -18.68 22.35
N ASP A 31 50.05 -17.56 22.78
CA ASP A 31 50.39 -16.92 24.08
C ASP A 31 49.54 -15.66 24.31
N VAL A 32 49.03 -15.57 25.55
CA VAL A 32 48.48 -14.36 26.19
C VAL A 32 49.61 -13.73 27.01
N PRO A 33 49.67 -12.37 27.16
CA PRO A 33 49.44 -11.79 28.48
C PRO A 33 48.66 -10.48 28.47
N ALA A 34 47.64 -10.38 29.31
CA ALA A 34 47.54 -9.68 30.60
C ALA A 34 47.59 -8.13 30.58
N GLU A 35 46.45 -7.61 31.02
CA GLU A 35 46.17 -6.46 31.91
C GLU A 35 47.02 -5.16 31.86
N THR A 36 46.27 -4.06 31.69
CA THR A 36 46.45 -2.90 32.60
C THR A 36 45.13 -2.11 32.75
N LYS A 37 44.69 -1.96 33.98
CA LYS A 37 43.68 -1.04 34.47
C LYS A 37 44.21 0.40 34.44
N ALA A 38 43.34 1.36 34.16
CA ALA A 38 43.41 2.71 34.74
C ALA A 38 42.02 3.33 34.84
N GLU A 39 41.76 3.91 35.96
CA GLU A 39 40.56 4.42 36.56
C GLU A 39 40.04 5.75 35.96
N GLU A 40 38.73 5.90 36.05
CA GLU A 40 37.92 7.01 36.59
C GLU A 40 38.24 8.47 36.20
N GLN A 41 37.22 9.10 35.59
CA GLN A 41 36.68 10.33 36.17
C GLN A 41 35.25 10.61 35.62
N ALA A 42 34.33 10.74 36.57
CA ALA A 42 32.92 11.07 36.35
C ALA A 42 32.74 12.57 36.08
N ALA A 43 31.83 12.92 35.21
CA ALA A 43 31.14 14.20 35.22
C ALA A 43 29.69 13.99 34.86
N GLY A 44 28.79 14.20 35.81
CA GLY A 44 27.36 14.02 35.69
C GLY A 44 26.70 15.11 34.85
N ALA A 45 25.65 14.71 34.14
CA ALA A 45 24.56 15.58 33.72
C ALA A 45 23.26 14.80 33.97
N GLU A 46 22.45 15.32 34.86
CA GLU A 46 21.14 14.82 35.21
C GLU A 46 20.22 14.91 33.99
N ALA A 47 19.74 13.77 33.48
CA ALA A 47 18.58 13.69 32.60
C ALA A 47 17.40 13.22 33.46
N GLY A 48 16.41 14.10 33.56
CA GLY A 48 15.21 13.90 34.37
C GLY A 48 14.47 12.65 34.01
N ASP A 49 14.18 11.89 35.03
CA ASP A 49 13.30 10.75 35.11
C ASP A 49 11.88 11.18 34.84
N ALA A 50 11.28 10.64 33.76
CA ALA A 50 9.86 10.64 33.53
C ALA A 50 9.45 9.28 32.94
N ALA A 51 9.89 8.20 33.57
CA ALA A 51 9.29 6.90 33.36
C ALA A 51 8.11 6.78 34.31
N GLY A 52 6.93 7.17 33.84
CA GLY A 52 5.67 6.77 34.46
C GLY A 52 5.53 5.26 34.29
N GLU A 53 5.65 4.53 35.40
CA GLU A 53 5.35 3.11 35.48
C GLU A 53 3.88 2.87 35.06
N ALA A 54 3.66 2.37 33.83
CA ALA A 54 2.40 1.74 33.46
C ALA A 54 2.38 0.34 34.06
N SER A 55 1.69 0.20 35.18
CA SER A 55 1.46 -1.07 35.86
C SER A 55 0.59 -1.98 35.01
N GLY A 56 1.11 -3.14 34.58
CA GLY A 56 0.30 -4.34 34.38
C GLY A 56 -0.14 -4.72 32.98
N ALA A 57 0.48 -4.28 31.90
CA ALA A 57 0.29 -4.91 30.60
C ALA A 57 1.20 -6.14 30.49
N GLY A 58 0.61 -7.33 30.45
CA GLY A 58 1.33 -8.56 30.11
C GLY A 58 2.01 -8.42 28.75
N SER A 59 3.04 -9.22 28.50
CA SER A 59 3.66 -9.32 27.18
C SER A 59 2.59 -9.57 26.11
N TYR A 60 2.56 -8.75 25.05
CA TYR A 60 1.65 -8.93 23.92
C TYR A 60 2.42 -8.83 22.59
N LYS A 61 1.85 -9.44 21.57
CA LYS A 61 2.31 -9.31 20.20
C LYS A 61 1.17 -8.88 19.28
N ILE A 62 1.54 -8.30 18.15
CA ILE A 62 0.66 -7.92 17.04
C ILE A 62 0.99 -8.81 15.86
N GLY A 63 -0.02 -9.49 15.32
CA GLY A 63 0.09 -10.26 14.10
C GLY A 63 0.01 -9.36 12.87
N LEU A 64 0.81 -9.64 11.85
CA LEU A 64 0.87 -8.87 10.62
C LEU A 64 0.74 -9.81 9.43
N MET A 65 -0.31 -9.60 8.61
CA MET A 65 -0.42 -10.15 7.26
C MET A 65 -0.15 -9.01 6.28
N ILE A 66 1.04 -9.05 5.64
CA ILE A 66 1.56 -7.93 4.85
C ILE A 66 1.65 -8.29 3.37
N SER A 67 1.41 -7.33 2.51
CA SER A 67 1.53 -7.46 1.07
C SER A 67 2.93 -7.87 0.64
N PRO A 68 3.08 -8.70 -0.43
CA PRO A 68 4.38 -9.11 -0.93
C PRO A 68 5.20 -7.92 -1.47
N LEU A 69 6.51 -7.94 -1.20
CA LEU A 69 7.45 -6.93 -1.71
C LEU A 69 7.36 -6.76 -3.23
N ALA A 70 7.21 -7.88 -3.96
CA ALA A 70 7.19 -7.88 -5.42
C ALA A 70 5.96 -7.18 -6.04
N THR A 71 4.83 -7.14 -5.31
CA THR A 71 3.56 -6.60 -5.83
C THR A 71 3.17 -5.27 -5.21
N ARG A 72 3.59 -5.03 -3.94
CA ARG A 72 3.24 -3.82 -3.17
C ARG A 72 4.39 -3.40 -2.27
N GLU A 73 5.49 -2.97 -2.89
CA GLU A 73 6.73 -2.63 -2.19
C GLU A 73 6.53 -1.61 -1.07
N GLU A 74 5.72 -0.57 -1.26
CA GLU A 74 5.53 0.48 -0.26
C GLU A 74 4.90 -0.04 1.03
N TYR A 75 3.90 -0.94 0.96
CA TYR A 75 3.31 -1.60 2.13
C TYR A 75 4.36 -2.42 2.88
N TYR A 76 5.11 -3.25 2.15
CA TYR A 76 6.15 -4.10 2.74
C TYR A 76 7.23 -3.28 3.45
N ARG A 77 7.77 -2.26 2.77
CA ARG A 77 8.81 -1.39 3.33
C ARG A 77 8.32 -0.56 4.51
N THR A 78 7.07 -0.10 4.47
CA THR A 78 6.48 0.61 5.60
C THR A 78 6.32 -0.31 6.80
N ALA A 79 5.90 -1.57 6.61
CA ALA A 79 5.85 -2.54 7.69
C ALA A 79 7.24 -2.80 8.30
N GLU A 80 8.29 -3.01 7.47
CA GLU A 80 9.67 -3.16 7.97
C GLU A 80 10.09 -1.96 8.83
N MET A 81 9.85 -0.74 8.35
CA MET A 81 10.18 0.50 9.07
C MET A 81 9.44 0.59 10.42
N LEU A 82 8.14 0.29 10.45
CA LEU A 82 7.34 0.36 11.68
C LEU A 82 7.72 -0.75 12.67
N ILE A 83 8.03 -1.95 12.19
CA ILE A 83 8.54 -3.03 13.03
C ILE A 83 9.88 -2.63 13.69
N GLU A 84 10.78 -2.01 12.93
CA GLU A 84 12.04 -1.49 13.48
C GLU A 84 11.79 -0.39 14.51
N GLN A 85 10.88 0.54 14.23
CA GLN A 85 10.54 1.66 15.11
C GLN A 85 9.93 1.22 16.45
N TYR A 86 9.03 0.24 16.43
CA TYR A 86 8.31 -0.20 17.63
C TYR A 86 8.97 -1.37 18.37
N GLY A 87 9.94 -2.02 17.75
CA GLY A 87 10.66 -3.19 18.27
C GLY A 87 10.12 -4.51 17.74
N ALA A 88 10.99 -5.27 17.06
CA ALA A 88 10.63 -6.50 16.34
C ALA A 88 10.06 -7.63 17.22
N ASP A 89 10.39 -7.62 18.51
CA ASP A 89 9.89 -8.58 19.48
C ASP A 89 8.37 -8.50 19.73
N LYS A 90 7.75 -7.38 19.37
CA LYS A 90 6.31 -7.13 19.50
C LYS A 90 5.47 -7.65 18.31
N PHE A 91 6.10 -8.18 17.26
CA PHE A 91 5.39 -8.55 16.04
C PHE A 91 5.60 -10.01 15.64
N VAL A 92 4.58 -10.58 15.02
CA VAL A 92 4.64 -11.85 14.27
C VAL A 92 4.14 -11.56 12.88
N MET A 93 5.01 -11.63 11.86
CA MET A 93 4.68 -11.26 10.49
C MET A 93 4.72 -12.45 9.55
N ASP A 94 3.78 -12.54 8.64
CA ASP A 94 3.82 -13.33 7.43
C ASP A 94 3.34 -12.49 6.23
N VAL A 95 3.58 -12.96 5.02
CA VAL A 95 3.32 -12.24 3.78
C VAL A 95 2.23 -12.95 2.98
N TYR A 96 1.29 -12.20 2.41
CA TYR A 96 0.31 -12.75 1.48
C TYR A 96 0.99 -13.52 0.34
N PRO A 97 0.33 -14.52 -0.26
CA PRO A 97 0.82 -15.10 -1.50
C PRO A 97 0.80 -14.05 -2.64
N GLU A 98 1.63 -14.22 -3.65
CA GLU A 98 1.66 -13.30 -4.81
C GLU A 98 0.38 -13.38 -5.66
N ASP A 99 -0.30 -14.51 -5.64
CA ASP A 99 -1.58 -14.74 -6.31
C ASP A 99 -2.67 -15.18 -5.29
N PRO A 100 -3.16 -14.27 -4.44
CA PRO A 100 -4.13 -14.59 -3.41
C PRO A 100 -5.46 -15.11 -3.98
N GLN A 101 -5.79 -14.78 -5.23
CA GLN A 101 -7.00 -15.26 -5.90
C GLN A 101 -7.00 -16.77 -6.11
N ASN A 102 -5.87 -17.35 -6.45
CA ASN A 102 -5.69 -18.78 -6.65
C ASN A 102 -5.11 -19.51 -5.41
N GLU A 103 -4.61 -18.75 -4.43
CA GLU A 103 -3.92 -19.26 -3.25
C GLU A 103 -4.63 -18.90 -1.93
N GLN A 104 -5.95 -18.84 -1.91
CA GLN A 104 -6.76 -18.43 -0.73
C GLN A 104 -6.47 -19.29 0.51
N GLU A 105 -6.29 -20.61 0.33
CA GLU A 105 -5.96 -21.52 1.45
C GLU A 105 -4.58 -21.23 2.05
N VAL A 106 -3.66 -20.67 1.27
CA VAL A 106 -2.34 -20.20 1.77
C VAL A 106 -2.54 -18.98 2.64
N THR A 107 -3.33 -17.99 2.19
CA THR A 107 -3.71 -16.82 3.00
C THR A 107 -4.32 -17.23 4.33
N ILE A 108 -5.33 -18.13 4.30
CA ILE A 108 -6.00 -18.63 5.49
C ILE A 108 -5.02 -19.31 6.45
N SER A 109 -4.18 -20.21 5.92
CA SER A 109 -3.22 -20.97 6.73
C SER A 109 -2.20 -20.05 7.43
N LYS A 110 -1.66 -19.07 6.71
CA LYS A 110 -0.69 -18.11 7.25
C LYS A 110 -1.31 -17.25 8.36
N ALA A 111 -2.49 -16.70 8.13
CA ALA A 111 -3.19 -15.88 9.11
C ALA A 111 -3.53 -16.69 10.38
N LEU A 112 -3.98 -17.93 10.25
CA LEU A 112 -4.23 -18.83 11.38
C LEU A 112 -2.93 -19.13 12.14
N ASN A 113 -1.83 -19.39 11.47
CA ASN A 113 -0.55 -19.64 12.13
C ASN A 113 -0.11 -18.47 13.02
N ILE A 114 -0.30 -17.22 12.56
CA ILE A 114 -0.04 -16.03 13.35
C ILE A 114 -0.98 -15.99 14.57
N ALA A 115 -2.29 -16.21 14.37
CA ALA A 115 -3.30 -16.14 15.42
C ALA A 115 -3.13 -17.21 16.52
N MET A 116 -2.45 -18.33 16.22
CA MET A 116 -2.17 -19.39 17.19
C MET A 116 -1.08 -19.03 18.20
N ASP A 117 -0.28 -17.98 17.99
CA ASP A 117 0.61 -17.46 19.04
C ASP A 117 -0.27 -16.86 20.17
N PRO A 118 -0.16 -17.38 21.41
CA PRO A 118 -1.02 -16.96 22.53
C PRO A 118 -0.80 -15.51 22.95
N ASP A 119 0.36 -14.93 22.59
CA ASP A 119 0.68 -13.55 22.91
C ASP A 119 0.08 -12.56 21.89
N VAL A 120 -0.39 -13.02 20.73
CA VAL A 120 -1.05 -12.16 19.72
C VAL A 120 -2.42 -11.70 20.25
N LYS A 121 -2.61 -10.38 20.31
CA LYS A 121 -3.83 -9.72 20.80
C LYS A 121 -4.52 -8.87 19.74
N ALA A 122 -3.80 -8.48 18.70
CA ALA A 122 -4.34 -7.77 17.55
C ALA A 122 -3.70 -8.32 16.26
N MET A 123 -4.41 -8.25 15.15
CA MET A 123 -3.89 -8.59 13.83
C MET A 123 -4.20 -7.47 12.85
N ILE A 124 -3.18 -7.07 12.09
CA ILE A 124 -3.27 -6.12 10.99
C ILE A 124 -3.18 -6.87 9.67
N PHE A 125 -4.13 -6.61 8.80
CA PHE A 125 -4.16 -7.06 7.40
C PHE A 125 -4.05 -5.79 6.54
N ASP A 126 -2.88 -5.52 6.01
CA ASP A 126 -2.56 -4.25 5.33
C ASP A 126 -3.40 -4.01 4.07
N SER A 127 -3.63 -5.05 3.30
CA SER A 127 -4.36 -4.99 2.04
C SER A 127 -5.60 -5.87 2.00
N ALA A 128 -5.91 -6.56 3.07
CA ALA A 128 -7.06 -7.43 3.23
C ALA A 128 -7.47 -8.16 1.92
N ASP A 129 -6.48 -8.89 1.35
CA ASP A 129 -6.63 -9.59 0.06
C ASP A 129 -7.53 -10.82 0.17
N ILE A 130 -7.88 -11.38 -0.98
CA ILE A 130 -8.81 -12.52 -1.11
C ILE A 130 -8.38 -13.69 -0.21
N GLY A 131 -9.36 -14.22 0.55
CA GLY A 131 -9.16 -15.22 1.60
C GLY A 131 -9.11 -14.63 3.01
N THR A 132 -9.03 -13.31 3.16
CA THR A 132 -8.95 -12.64 4.47
C THR A 132 -10.24 -12.81 5.27
N ILE A 133 -11.42 -12.62 4.67
CA ILE A 133 -12.71 -12.83 5.37
C ILE A 133 -12.79 -14.25 5.91
N ALA A 134 -12.43 -15.26 5.10
CA ALA A 134 -12.47 -16.65 5.53
C ALA A 134 -11.46 -16.94 6.65
N ALA A 135 -10.26 -16.34 6.57
CA ALA A 135 -9.24 -16.44 7.62
C ALA A 135 -9.75 -15.83 8.93
N VAL A 136 -10.28 -14.62 8.88
CA VAL A 136 -10.78 -13.91 10.08
C VAL A 136 -11.94 -14.65 10.73
N ASN A 137 -12.87 -15.19 9.95
CA ASN A 137 -13.96 -16.00 10.50
C ASN A 137 -13.41 -17.20 11.30
N LYS A 138 -12.45 -17.94 10.73
CA LYS A 138 -11.78 -19.07 11.43
C LYS A 138 -10.99 -18.59 12.66
N ILE A 139 -10.32 -17.46 12.59
CA ILE A 139 -9.61 -16.88 13.73
C ILE A 139 -10.61 -16.56 14.85
N LYS A 140 -11.72 -15.89 14.54
CA LYS A 140 -12.75 -15.51 15.55
C LYS A 140 -13.46 -16.73 16.18
N GLU A 141 -13.53 -17.87 15.49
CA GLU A 141 -14.04 -19.14 16.06
C GLU A 141 -13.12 -19.66 17.17
N GLU A 142 -11.80 -19.55 17.03
CA GLU A 142 -10.82 -20.09 17.97
C GLU A 142 -10.25 -19.04 18.92
N ARG A 143 -10.10 -17.82 18.45
CA ARG A 143 -9.49 -16.68 19.14
C ARG A 143 -10.38 -15.42 19.00
N PRO A 144 -11.59 -15.42 19.58
CA PRO A 144 -12.48 -14.26 19.52
C PRO A 144 -11.93 -13.02 20.26
N ASP A 145 -10.87 -13.20 21.04
CA ASP A 145 -10.17 -12.15 21.78
C ASP A 145 -9.24 -11.29 20.89
N ILE A 146 -8.86 -11.76 19.69
CA ILE A 146 -7.97 -11.03 18.80
C ILE A 146 -8.73 -9.88 18.13
N LYS A 147 -8.18 -8.64 18.23
CA LYS A 147 -8.68 -7.46 17.53
C LYS A 147 -8.23 -7.50 16.08
N ILE A 148 -9.12 -7.30 15.13
CA ILE A 148 -8.86 -7.36 13.69
C ILE A 148 -8.89 -5.97 13.08
N LEU A 149 -7.78 -5.58 12.44
CA LEU A 149 -7.59 -4.29 11.81
C LEU A 149 -7.34 -4.47 10.31
N PHE A 150 -8.10 -3.75 9.48
CA PHE A 150 -7.97 -3.77 8.03
C PHE A 150 -7.51 -2.43 7.48
N GLY A 151 -6.52 -2.48 6.59
CA GLY A 151 -6.17 -1.41 5.68
C GLY A 151 -6.97 -1.48 4.38
N SER A 152 -6.31 -1.33 3.24
CA SER A 152 -6.96 -1.42 1.92
C SER A 152 -7.76 -2.70 1.75
N LEU A 153 -8.98 -2.59 1.18
CA LEU A 153 -9.95 -3.67 1.11
C LEU A 153 -10.04 -4.25 -0.31
N ASN A 154 -9.73 -5.53 -0.47
CA ASN A 154 -9.72 -6.23 -1.76
C ASN A 154 -10.72 -7.40 -1.85
N GLU A 155 -11.54 -7.62 -0.84
CA GLU A 155 -12.71 -8.49 -0.86
C GLU A 155 -14.02 -7.68 -0.79
N ASP A 156 -15.16 -8.31 -0.46
CA ASP A 156 -16.42 -7.61 -0.26
C ASP A 156 -16.32 -6.69 0.97
N VAL A 157 -16.30 -5.41 0.72
CA VAL A 157 -16.03 -4.39 1.74
C VAL A 157 -17.07 -4.36 2.85
N TYR A 158 -18.32 -4.68 2.55
CA TYR A 158 -19.41 -4.70 3.54
C TYR A 158 -19.37 -5.99 4.40
N GLU A 159 -18.98 -7.11 3.81
CA GLU A 159 -18.72 -8.33 4.59
C GLU A 159 -17.48 -8.17 5.47
N MET A 160 -16.44 -7.47 4.98
CA MET A 160 -15.28 -7.15 5.79
C MET A 160 -15.62 -6.26 6.98
N ALA A 161 -16.51 -5.28 6.81
CA ALA A 161 -16.97 -4.41 7.90
C ALA A 161 -17.69 -5.17 9.03
N LYS A 162 -18.26 -6.34 8.72
CA LYS A 162 -18.93 -7.19 9.73
C LYS A 162 -17.94 -8.01 10.58
N VAL A 163 -16.75 -8.30 10.05
CA VAL A 163 -15.77 -9.18 10.72
C VAL A 163 -14.55 -8.42 11.26
N GLY A 164 -14.27 -7.22 10.74
CA GLY A 164 -13.22 -6.33 11.23
C GLY A 164 -13.66 -5.53 12.45
N ASP A 165 -12.71 -5.21 13.30
CA ASP A 165 -12.92 -4.35 14.46
C ASP A 165 -12.59 -2.89 14.17
N ILE A 166 -11.60 -2.64 13.28
CA ILE A 166 -11.22 -1.32 12.76
C ILE A 166 -10.89 -1.47 11.26
N MET A 167 -11.36 -0.51 10.50
CA MET A 167 -11.04 -0.40 9.07
C MET A 167 -10.75 1.06 8.73
N LEU A 168 -9.70 1.28 7.95
CA LEU A 168 -9.37 2.60 7.41
C LEU A 168 -9.17 2.49 5.91
N THR A 169 -9.88 3.32 5.15
CA THR A 169 -9.75 3.40 3.70
C THR A 169 -9.79 4.85 3.23
N ILE A 170 -9.39 5.08 1.99
CA ILE A 170 -9.63 6.38 1.36
C ILE A 170 -11.14 6.61 1.19
N ASP A 171 -11.60 7.86 1.39
CA ASP A 171 -12.99 8.22 1.09
C ASP A 171 -13.18 8.26 -0.43
N PRO A 172 -13.99 7.34 -0.99
CA PRO A 172 -14.06 7.20 -2.44
C PRO A 172 -14.71 8.37 -3.15
N GLU A 173 -15.67 9.02 -2.50
CA GLU A 173 -16.40 10.14 -3.10
C GLU A 173 -15.54 11.41 -3.09
N LEU A 174 -15.06 11.81 -1.93
CA LEU A 174 -14.21 12.98 -1.78
C LEU A 174 -12.92 12.87 -2.57
N TYR A 175 -12.34 11.64 -2.63
CA TYR A 175 -11.16 11.39 -3.44
C TYR A 175 -11.47 11.51 -4.94
N GLY A 176 -12.54 10.89 -5.41
CA GLY A 176 -12.98 11.00 -6.80
C GLY A 176 -13.29 12.43 -7.21
N GLU A 177 -13.97 13.20 -6.35
CA GLU A 177 -14.21 14.63 -6.55
C GLU A 177 -12.91 15.41 -6.69
N SER A 178 -11.97 15.22 -5.76
CA SER A 178 -10.68 15.92 -5.77
C SER A 178 -9.86 15.62 -7.03
N VAL A 179 -9.83 14.36 -7.46
CA VAL A 179 -9.11 13.92 -8.68
C VAL A 179 -9.72 14.55 -9.94
N ALA A 180 -11.04 14.51 -10.08
CA ALA A 180 -11.69 15.14 -11.22
C ALA A 180 -11.58 16.67 -11.21
N GLN A 181 -11.69 17.29 -10.02
CA GLN A 181 -11.53 18.75 -9.89
C GLN A 181 -10.11 19.20 -10.25
N MET A 182 -9.09 18.41 -9.87
CA MET A 182 -7.71 18.68 -10.29
C MET A 182 -7.58 18.66 -11.82
N ALA A 183 -8.17 17.68 -12.49
CA ALA A 183 -8.17 17.61 -13.95
C ALA A 183 -8.88 18.79 -14.59
N VAL A 184 -10.04 19.21 -14.05
CA VAL A 184 -10.77 20.42 -14.48
C VAL A 184 -9.89 21.66 -14.33
N ASN A 185 -9.25 21.85 -13.17
CA ASN A 185 -8.39 22.99 -12.89
C ASN A 185 -7.15 23.03 -13.79
N ALA A 186 -6.62 21.87 -14.19
CA ALA A 186 -5.52 21.73 -15.14
C ALA A 186 -5.96 21.95 -16.60
N GLY A 187 -7.25 22.17 -16.86
CA GLY A 187 -7.81 22.51 -18.17
C GLY A 187 -8.21 21.30 -19.02
N ALA A 188 -8.50 20.16 -18.40
CA ALA A 188 -8.99 18.97 -19.11
C ALA A 188 -10.31 19.28 -19.84
N LYS A 189 -10.45 18.76 -21.06
CA LYS A 189 -11.70 18.68 -21.82
C LYS A 189 -12.19 17.26 -21.95
N HIS A 190 -11.28 16.30 -21.76
CA HIS A 190 -11.55 14.88 -21.76
C HIS A 190 -10.95 14.26 -20.51
N PHE A 191 -11.67 13.35 -19.87
CA PHE A 191 -11.22 12.57 -18.74
C PHE A 191 -11.38 11.08 -19.06
N ILE A 192 -10.28 10.35 -19.08
CA ILE A 192 -10.26 8.92 -19.35
C ILE A 192 -10.10 8.16 -18.05
N PHE A 193 -11.07 7.30 -17.77
CA PHE A 193 -11.09 6.42 -16.62
C PHE A 193 -10.81 4.97 -17.04
N TYR A 194 -9.61 4.47 -16.74
CA TYR A 194 -9.22 3.09 -17.04
C TYR A 194 -9.59 2.16 -15.89
N SER A 195 -10.27 1.07 -16.22
CA SER A 195 -10.60 0.02 -15.27
C SER A 195 -10.88 -1.31 -15.98
N PHE A 196 -11.23 -2.34 -15.22
CA PHE A 196 -11.57 -3.68 -15.72
C PHE A 196 -12.69 -4.31 -14.87
N ALA A 197 -13.29 -5.42 -15.36
CA ALA A 197 -14.52 -5.98 -14.79
C ALA A 197 -14.42 -6.29 -13.28
N ARG A 198 -13.31 -6.86 -12.81
CA ARG A 198 -13.09 -7.18 -11.39
C ARG A 198 -13.11 -5.92 -10.52
N HIS A 199 -12.45 -4.84 -10.95
CA HIS A 199 -12.50 -3.57 -10.21
C HIS A 199 -13.88 -2.90 -10.28
N MET A 200 -14.63 -3.08 -11.36
CA MET A 200 -15.99 -2.54 -11.47
C MET A 200 -17.04 -3.38 -10.71
N SER A 201 -16.66 -4.49 -10.12
CA SER A 201 -17.49 -5.20 -9.13
C SER A 201 -17.23 -4.75 -7.69
N ASN A 202 -16.22 -3.92 -7.45
CA ASN A 202 -15.91 -3.35 -6.15
C ASN A 202 -16.64 -2.02 -5.97
N SER A 203 -17.49 -1.92 -4.95
CA SER A 203 -18.34 -0.74 -4.68
C SER A 203 -17.54 0.54 -4.48
N MET A 204 -16.38 0.49 -3.80
CA MET A 204 -15.53 1.66 -3.59
C MET A 204 -15.01 2.24 -4.92
N LYS A 205 -14.63 1.37 -5.86
CA LYS A 205 -14.13 1.81 -7.18
C LYS A 205 -15.26 2.33 -8.08
N VAL A 206 -16.47 1.81 -7.90
CA VAL A 206 -17.67 2.36 -8.57
C VAL A 206 -17.97 3.76 -8.03
N ARG A 207 -17.85 3.98 -6.72
CA ARG A 207 -18.01 5.32 -6.11
C ARG A 207 -16.97 6.32 -6.62
N TYR A 208 -15.71 5.93 -6.83
CA TYR A 208 -14.73 6.77 -7.53
C TYR A 208 -15.21 7.18 -8.91
N LEU A 209 -15.66 6.18 -9.70
CA LEU A 209 -16.14 6.40 -11.06
C LEU A 209 -17.30 7.40 -11.08
N GLU A 210 -18.31 7.21 -10.25
CA GLU A 210 -19.51 8.07 -10.24
C GLU A 210 -19.21 9.49 -9.80
N SER A 211 -18.36 9.69 -8.76
CA SER A 211 -18.00 11.03 -8.33
C SER A 211 -17.10 11.76 -9.34
N MET A 212 -16.13 11.06 -9.96
CA MET A 212 -15.32 11.65 -11.03
C MET A 212 -16.18 12.04 -12.24
N LYS A 213 -17.08 11.15 -12.65
CA LYS A 213 -18.00 11.39 -13.76
C LYS A 213 -18.90 12.59 -13.49
N ARG A 214 -19.51 12.68 -12.30
CA ARG A 214 -20.36 13.81 -11.89
C ARG A 214 -19.61 15.15 -11.96
N VAL A 215 -18.42 15.24 -11.37
CA VAL A 215 -17.61 16.47 -11.42
C VAL A 215 -17.24 16.85 -12.85
N CYS A 216 -16.87 15.87 -13.69
CA CYS A 216 -16.59 16.12 -15.11
C CYS A 216 -17.82 16.68 -15.85
N GLU A 217 -18.99 16.06 -15.66
CA GLU A 217 -20.26 16.50 -16.27
C GLU A 217 -20.65 17.91 -15.84
N GLU A 218 -20.54 18.23 -14.54
CA GLU A 218 -20.83 19.57 -13.97
C GLU A 218 -19.92 20.66 -14.54
N ASN A 219 -18.70 20.30 -14.97
CA ASN A 219 -17.72 21.23 -15.52
C ASN A 219 -17.56 21.15 -17.05
N GLY A 220 -18.40 20.37 -17.73
CA GLY A 220 -18.39 20.26 -19.20
C GLY A 220 -17.18 19.50 -19.75
N VAL A 221 -16.54 18.65 -18.94
CA VAL A 221 -15.48 17.73 -19.35
C VAL A 221 -16.08 16.42 -19.83
N ALA A 222 -15.73 15.98 -21.03
CA ALA A 222 -16.20 14.70 -21.58
C ALA A 222 -15.56 13.55 -20.82
N PHE A 223 -16.39 12.68 -20.23
CA PHE A 223 -15.93 11.53 -19.45
C PHE A 223 -16.03 10.24 -20.27
N GLU A 224 -14.95 9.47 -20.33
CA GLU A 224 -14.91 8.19 -21.03
C GLU A 224 -14.33 7.10 -20.12
N GLN A 225 -15.08 5.99 -19.97
CA GLN A 225 -14.61 4.80 -19.30
C GLN A 225 -14.01 3.84 -20.33
N VAL A 226 -12.74 3.51 -20.18
CA VAL A 226 -12.01 2.60 -21.06
C VAL A 226 -11.71 1.29 -20.32
N THR A 227 -12.11 0.17 -20.90
CA THR A 227 -11.77 -1.16 -20.38
C THR A 227 -10.34 -1.50 -20.76
N MET A 228 -9.50 -1.75 -19.75
CA MET A 228 -8.13 -2.22 -19.89
C MET A 228 -8.01 -3.71 -19.54
N PRO A 229 -6.92 -4.40 -19.95
CA PRO A 229 -6.63 -5.75 -19.47
C PRO A 229 -6.47 -5.79 -17.94
N ASP A 230 -7.08 -6.79 -17.29
CA ASP A 230 -6.84 -7.04 -15.87
C ASP A 230 -5.40 -7.54 -15.68
N PRO A 231 -4.57 -6.90 -14.84
CA PRO A 231 -3.20 -7.34 -14.58
C PRO A 231 -3.11 -8.74 -13.94
N MET A 232 -4.19 -9.22 -13.33
CA MET A 232 -4.30 -10.59 -12.80
C MET A 232 -4.96 -11.56 -13.78
N GLY A 233 -5.31 -11.12 -15.00
CA GLY A 233 -5.85 -11.95 -16.07
C GLY A 233 -4.78 -12.52 -16.98
N ASP A 234 -5.20 -13.14 -18.08
CA ASP A 234 -4.32 -13.87 -19.02
C ASP A 234 -3.19 -13.02 -19.61
N ALA A 235 -3.41 -11.71 -19.81
CA ALA A 235 -2.40 -10.79 -20.33
C ALA A 235 -1.36 -10.37 -19.29
N GLY A 236 -1.65 -10.55 -18.02
CA GLY A 236 -0.80 -10.20 -16.89
C GLY A 236 -0.47 -8.70 -16.80
N VAL A 237 0.41 -8.37 -15.86
CA VAL A 237 0.89 -6.99 -15.66
C VAL A 237 1.52 -6.43 -16.94
N THR A 238 2.34 -7.22 -17.62
CA THR A 238 3.01 -6.80 -18.87
C THR A 238 2.01 -6.40 -19.95
N GLY A 239 0.93 -7.17 -20.14
CA GLY A 239 -0.11 -6.84 -21.12
C GLY A 239 -0.88 -5.57 -20.74
N ALA A 240 -1.15 -5.36 -19.46
CA ALA A 240 -1.79 -4.14 -18.98
C ALA A 240 -0.90 -2.90 -19.17
N GLN A 241 0.39 -3.02 -18.89
CA GLN A 241 1.37 -1.94 -19.13
C GLN A 241 1.51 -1.62 -20.62
N GLN A 242 1.61 -2.64 -21.49
CA GLN A 242 1.66 -2.44 -22.94
C GLN A 242 0.40 -1.73 -23.46
N PHE A 243 -0.76 -2.08 -22.93
CA PHE A 243 -2.01 -1.39 -23.27
C PHE A 243 -1.95 0.11 -22.97
N MET A 244 -1.35 0.54 -21.85
CA MET A 244 -1.17 1.96 -21.53
C MET A 244 -0.29 2.67 -22.56
N LEU A 245 0.84 2.05 -22.94
CA LEU A 245 1.79 2.60 -23.93
C LEU A 245 1.16 2.79 -25.32
N GLU A 246 0.13 2.02 -25.65
CA GLU A 246 -0.57 2.10 -26.95
C GLU A 246 -1.83 2.99 -26.86
N SER A 247 -2.62 2.85 -25.81
CA SER A 247 -3.90 3.54 -25.65
C SER A 247 -3.74 5.04 -25.43
N ILE A 248 -2.82 5.46 -24.56
CA ILE A 248 -2.63 6.87 -24.20
C ILE A 248 -2.23 7.72 -25.43
N PRO A 249 -1.18 7.37 -26.23
CA PRO A 249 -0.87 8.13 -27.44
C PRO A 249 -2.01 8.14 -28.44
N SER A 250 -2.73 7.02 -28.63
CA SER A 250 -3.88 6.95 -29.52
C SER A 250 -4.99 7.92 -29.15
N LEU A 251 -5.31 8.04 -27.84
CA LEU A 251 -6.31 8.98 -27.34
C LEU A 251 -5.80 10.43 -27.42
N MET A 252 -4.52 10.66 -27.23
CA MET A 252 -3.90 11.98 -27.44
C MET A 252 -3.97 12.42 -28.91
N ASP A 253 -3.79 11.51 -29.86
CA ASP A 253 -3.97 11.81 -31.27
C ASP A 253 -5.42 12.16 -31.62
N GLN A 254 -6.37 11.51 -30.94
CA GLN A 254 -7.82 11.72 -31.17
C GLN A 254 -8.33 13.02 -30.54
N TYR A 255 -7.94 13.33 -29.30
CA TYR A 255 -8.55 14.39 -28.50
C TYR A 255 -7.63 15.59 -28.26
N GLY A 256 -6.34 15.47 -28.56
CA GLY A 256 -5.32 16.48 -28.28
C GLY A 256 -4.56 16.20 -26.98
N THR A 257 -3.25 16.38 -27.00
CA THR A 257 -2.36 15.97 -25.92
C THR A 257 -2.56 16.74 -24.62
N LYS A 258 -2.89 18.04 -24.70
CA LYS A 258 -2.94 18.91 -23.52
C LYS A 258 -4.28 18.96 -22.82
N ASP A 259 -5.34 18.53 -23.45
CA ASP A 259 -6.71 18.68 -22.98
C ASP A 259 -7.29 17.38 -22.40
N ILE A 260 -6.45 16.37 -22.18
CA ILE A 260 -6.88 15.04 -21.77
C ILE A 260 -6.23 14.63 -20.44
N ALA A 261 -7.08 14.23 -19.49
CA ALA A 261 -6.69 13.69 -18.19
C ALA A 261 -6.92 12.19 -18.12
N TYR A 262 -6.09 11.49 -17.35
CA TYR A 262 -6.12 10.04 -17.23
C TYR A 262 -6.12 9.61 -15.78
N PHE A 263 -6.98 8.67 -15.44
CA PHE A 263 -6.99 7.98 -14.16
C PHE A 263 -7.15 6.47 -14.39
N ALA A 264 -6.49 5.67 -13.57
CA ALA A 264 -6.63 4.22 -13.62
C ALA A 264 -6.77 3.64 -12.21
N THR A 265 -7.61 2.61 -12.07
CA THR A 265 -7.98 2.03 -10.77
C THR A 265 -6.98 1.03 -10.20
N VAL A 266 -5.82 0.85 -10.82
CA VAL A 266 -4.82 -0.16 -10.41
C VAL A 266 -3.41 0.42 -10.39
N SER A 267 -2.61 0.04 -9.37
CA SER A 267 -1.28 0.58 -9.12
C SER A 267 -0.21 0.07 -10.08
N THR A 268 -0.31 -1.18 -10.53
CA THR A 268 0.75 -1.87 -11.32
C THR A 268 1.04 -1.25 -12.68
N ILE A 269 0.17 -0.37 -13.20
CA ILE A 269 0.37 0.32 -14.48
C ILE A 269 0.71 1.81 -14.33
N GLN A 270 0.70 2.32 -13.11
CA GLN A 270 0.80 3.77 -12.89
C GLN A 270 2.13 4.36 -13.35
N GLU A 271 3.24 3.62 -13.19
CA GLU A 271 4.55 4.07 -13.65
C GLU A 271 4.59 4.26 -15.18
N SER A 272 4.15 3.25 -15.94
CA SER A 272 4.09 3.33 -17.41
C SER A 272 3.10 4.39 -17.89
N MET A 273 1.96 4.53 -17.20
CA MET A 273 0.95 5.55 -17.47
C MET A 273 1.52 6.96 -17.23
N LEU A 274 2.06 7.22 -16.04
CA LEU A 274 2.62 8.52 -15.67
C LEU A 274 3.76 8.92 -16.62
N LYS A 275 4.71 8.01 -16.89
CA LYS A 275 5.80 8.25 -17.83
C LYS A 275 5.28 8.67 -19.20
N THR A 276 4.32 7.91 -19.74
CA THR A 276 3.75 8.21 -21.08
C THR A 276 3.04 9.56 -21.10
N ILE A 277 2.29 9.90 -20.03
CA ILE A 277 1.60 11.18 -19.92
C ILE A 277 2.59 12.34 -19.84
N VAL A 278 3.63 12.23 -19.00
CA VAL A 278 4.64 13.29 -18.82
C VAL A 278 5.43 13.54 -20.10
N GLU A 279 5.85 12.48 -20.79
CA GLU A 279 6.60 12.58 -22.05
C GLU A 279 5.78 13.22 -23.18
N ASN A 280 4.45 13.11 -23.16
CA ASN A 280 3.54 13.60 -24.21
C ASN A 280 2.73 14.84 -23.83
N GLY A 281 2.69 15.24 -22.57
CA GLY A 281 2.09 16.50 -22.10
C GLY A 281 0.62 16.43 -21.70
N GLY A 282 0.08 15.27 -21.34
CA GLY A 282 -1.27 15.08 -20.81
C GLY A 282 -1.45 15.61 -19.37
N ILE A 283 -2.55 15.23 -18.71
CA ILE A 283 -2.83 15.53 -17.32
C ILE A 283 -2.89 14.21 -16.54
N TYR A 284 -2.13 14.12 -15.45
CA TYR A 284 -2.15 13.02 -14.49
C TYR A 284 -2.68 13.53 -13.16
N PRO A 285 -4.00 13.43 -12.88
CA PRO A 285 -4.58 14.06 -11.71
C PRO A 285 -4.12 13.47 -10.39
N CYS A 286 -4.02 12.13 -10.29
CA CYS A 286 -3.53 11.46 -9.11
C CYS A 286 -3.29 9.96 -9.35
N HIS A 287 -2.47 9.36 -8.51
CA HIS A 287 -2.29 7.91 -8.38
C HIS A 287 -3.50 7.29 -7.67
N THR A 288 -3.87 6.04 -8.02
CA THR A 288 -4.99 5.34 -7.34
C THR A 288 -4.74 5.13 -5.84
N ASP A 289 -3.47 4.95 -5.44
CA ASP A 289 -3.02 4.93 -4.05
C ASP A 289 -2.06 6.12 -3.88
N PRO A 290 -2.55 7.32 -3.50
CA PRO A 290 -1.76 8.54 -3.55
C PRO A 290 -0.53 8.47 -2.63
N SER A 291 0.64 8.64 -3.22
CA SER A 291 1.93 8.61 -2.51
C SER A 291 3.00 9.28 -3.36
N PRO A 292 3.92 10.07 -2.78
CA PRO A 292 5.07 10.59 -3.50
C PRO A 292 6.10 9.49 -3.84
N PHE A 293 6.04 8.35 -3.17
CA PHE A 293 6.96 7.23 -3.38
C PHE A 293 6.49 6.25 -4.47
N SER A 294 5.19 6.27 -4.83
CA SER A 294 4.60 5.35 -5.80
C SER A 294 4.65 5.89 -7.22
N ALA A 295 5.16 5.10 -8.16
CA ALA A 295 5.24 5.38 -9.60
C ALA A 295 6.18 6.52 -10.02
N PHE A 296 6.34 7.58 -9.23
CA PHE A 296 7.12 8.77 -9.63
C PHE A 296 8.60 8.48 -9.85
N SER A 297 9.23 7.72 -8.97
CA SER A 297 10.66 7.43 -9.06
C SER A 297 11.01 6.72 -10.35
N GLY A 298 10.28 5.66 -10.71
CA GLY A 298 10.47 4.92 -11.95
C GLY A 298 10.08 5.74 -13.19
N ALA A 299 8.90 6.38 -13.17
CA ALA A 299 8.38 7.14 -14.30
C ALA A 299 9.26 8.33 -14.68
N LEU A 300 9.83 9.01 -13.70
CA LEU A 300 10.64 10.23 -13.88
C LEU A 300 12.16 9.97 -13.81
N GLY A 301 12.57 8.72 -13.50
CA GLY A 301 13.97 8.36 -13.34
C GLY A 301 14.64 9.08 -12.17
N LEU A 302 13.94 9.18 -11.02
CA LEU A 302 14.47 9.81 -9.82
C LEU A 302 15.38 8.84 -9.06
N GLU A 303 16.55 9.32 -8.68
CA GLU A 303 17.46 8.61 -7.78
C GLU A 303 17.26 9.14 -6.36
N ILE A 304 16.63 8.33 -5.51
CA ILE A 304 16.40 8.65 -4.11
C ILE A 304 17.43 7.85 -3.29
N GLY A 305 18.34 8.56 -2.61
CA GLY A 305 19.32 7.93 -1.73
C GLY A 305 18.65 7.29 -0.50
N ASP A 306 19.32 6.31 0.10
CA ASP A 306 18.80 5.58 1.27
C ASP A 306 18.45 6.51 2.44
N GLU A 307 19.16 7.63 2.58
CA GLU A 307 18.93 8.66 3.60
C GLU A 307 17.61 9.42 3.43
N HIS A 308 17.02 9.43 2.23
CA HIS A 308 15.79 10.15 1.90
C HIS A 308 14.64 9.24 1.48
N LYS A 309 14.82 7.91 1.54
CA LYS A 309 13.81 6.95 1.05
C LYS A 309 12.44 7.04 1.73
N TYR A 310 12.36 7.72 2.88
CA TYR A 310 11.12 7.96 3.63
C TYR A 310 10.84 9.45 3.85
N ASP A 311 11.61 10.33 3.21
CA ASP A 311 11.47 11.78 3.32
C ASP A 311 10.53 12.30 2.22
N ALA A 312 9.25 12.41 2.57
CA ALA A 312 8.21 12.81 1.63
C ALA A 312 8.38 14.26 1.13
N GLU A 313 8.89 15.18 1.95
CA GLU A 313 9.13 16.56 1.56
C GLU A 313 10.25 16.63 0.51
N TYR A 314 11.37 15.95 0.76
CA TYR A 314 12.48 15.86 -0.19
C TYR A 314 12.05 15.22 -1.52
N VAL A 315 11.30 14.11 -1.47
CA VAL A 315 10.84 13.40 -2.67
C VAL A 315 9.84 14.27 -3.47
N THR A 316 8.94 14.98 -2.77
CA THR A 316 7.99 15.92 -3.41
C THR A 316 8.73 17.06 -4.13
N GLU A 317 9.79 17.60 -3.53
CA GLU A 317 10.64 18.61 -4.18
C GLU A 317 11.34 18.06 -5.43
N LEU A 318 11.89 16.84 -5.36
CA LEU A 318 12.51 16.18 -6.51
C LEU A 318 11.51 15.97 -7.65
N ILE A 319 10.29 15.50 -7.35
CA ILE A 319 9.21 15.33 -8.32
C ILE A 319 8.89 16.67 -9.00
N THR A 320 8.64 17.72 -8.20
CA THR A 320 8.31 19.06 -8.68
C THR A 320 9.36 19.61 -9.63
N ASN A 321 10.64 19.49 -9.24
CA ASN A 321 11.77 19.94 -10.07
C ASN A 321 11.83 19.16 -11.37
N LYS A 322 11.66 17.83 -11.30
CA LYS A 322 11.74 16.97 -12.49
C LYS A 322 10.59 17.21 -13.46
N LEU A 323 9.37 17.41 -12.96
CA LEU A 323 8.21 17.77 -13.79
C LEU A 323 8.40 19.13 -14.47
N GLY A 324 9.11 20.07 -13.82
CA GLY A 324 9.49 21.34 -14.42
C GLY A 324 10.36 21.18 -15.68
N GLU A 325 11.26 20.19 -15.72
CA GLU A 325 12.08 19.88 -16.92
C GLU A 325 11.19 19.47 -18.12
N TYR A 326 10.05 18.82 -17.87
CA TYR A 326 9.07 18.41 -18.88
C TYR A 326 7.98 19.47 -19.16
N ASN A 327 7.99 20.61 -18.48
CA ASN A 327 6.92 21.63 -18.50
C ASN A 327 5.56 21.05 -18.05
N MET A 328 5.56 20.18 -17.05
CA MET A 328 4.39 19.48 -16.55
C MET A 328 3.88 20.00 -15.19
N ASN A 329 4.51 21.03 -14.62
CA ASN A 329 4.01 21.68 -13.39
C ASN A 329 2.57 22.18 -13.59
N GLY A 330 1.72 21.92 -12.59
CA GLY A 330 0.29 22.20 -12.66
C GLY A 330 -0.55 21.18 -13.43
N ARG A 331 0.05 20.11 -13.93
CA ARG A 331 -0.61 19.06 -14.73
C ARG A 331 -0.54 17.66 -14.09
N VAL A 332 0.20 17.56 -13.01
CA VAL A 332 0.39 16.31 -12.24
C VAL A 332 0.01 16.59 -10.81
N GLY A 333 -0.83 15.74 -10.25
CA GLY A 333 -1.29 15.82 -8.87
C GLY A 333 -0.99 14.56 -8.07
N GLY A 334 -1.11 14.66 -6.76
CA GLY A 334 -0.88 13.57 -5.82
C GLY A 334 -1.12 13.99 -4.38
N TRP A 335 -0.66 13.20 -3.44
CA TRP A 335 -0.57 13.57 -2.04
C TRP A 335 0.89 13.78 -1.65
N GLU A 336 1.16 14.79 -0.84
CA GLU A 336 2.49 15.04 -0.26
C GLU A 336 2.90 13.96 0.75
N LYS A 337 1.92 13.39 1.43
CA LYS A 337 2.11 12.23 2.32
C LYS A 337 1.55 10.99 1.67
N SER A 338 2.25 9.88 1.82
CA SER A 338 1.77 8.59 1.35
C SER A 338 0.50 8.16 2.08
N LEU A 339 -0.56 7.82 1.33
CA LEU A 339 -1.75 7.16 1.87
C LEU A 339 -1.36 5.86 2.59
N VAL A 340 -0.59 5.01 1.91
CA VAL A 340 -0.14 3.70 2.43
C VAL A 340 0.57 3.85 3.76
N ARG A 341 1.52 4.78 3.82
CA ARG A 341 2.29 5.01 5.05
C ARG A 341 1.40 5.50 6.19
N CYS A 342 0.56 6.49 5.95
CA CYS A 342 -0.35 7.03 6.97
C CYS A 342 -1.36 5.98 7.45
N GLU A 343 -1.89 5.15 6.54
CA GLU A 343 -2.77 4.03 6.85
C GLU A 343 -2.07 3.01 7.75
N MET A 344 -0.87 2.59 7.39
CA MET A 344 -0.08 1.64 8.17
C MET A 344 0.33 2.21 9.53
N GLU A 345 0.77 3.48 9.60
CA GLU A 345 1.08 4.17 10.86
C GLU A 345 -0.13 4.19 11.78
N PHE A 346 -1.32 4.46 11.24
CA PHE A 346 -2.56 4.42 12.02
C PHE A 346 -2.86 3.02 12.56
N LEU A 347 -2.83 2.00 11.71
CA LEU A 347 -3.15 0.62 12.12
C LEU A 347 -2.17 0.11 13.17
N PHE A 348 -0.87 0.37 13.01
CA PHE A 348 0.16 -0.02 13.97
C PHE A 348 -0.01 0.73 15.30
N GLN A 349 -0.19 2.05 15.27
CA GLN A 349 -0.36 2.83 16.48
C GLN A 349 -1.64 2.44 17.22
N TYR A 350 -2.75 2.24 16.48
CA TYR A 350 -4.01 1.78 17.08
C TYR A 350 -3.84 0.40 17.76
N ALA A 351 -3.21 -0.56 17.07
CA ALA A 351 -2.97 -1.90 17.63
C ALA A 351 -2.08 -1.84 18.88
N MET A 352 -1.02 -1.02 18.84
CA MET A 352 -0.14 -0.80 19.99
C MET A 352 -0.85 -0.19 21.17
N ASP A 353 -1.68 0.82 20.96
CA ASP A 353 -2.42 1.52 22.00
C ASP A 353 -3.54 0.64 22.56
N TYR A 354 -4.23 -0.13 21.71
CA TYR A 354 -5.20 -1.12 22.13
C TYR A 354 -4.58 -2.20 23.03
N CYS A 355 -3.52 -2.86 22.56
CA CYS A 355 -2.83 -3.91 23.33
C CYS A 355 -2.17 -3.37 24.60
N GLY A 356 -1.75 -2.10 24.58
CA GLY A 356 -1.21 -1.39 25.74
C GLY A 356 -2.26 -0.90 26.76
N GLY A 357 -3.55 -1.10 26.48
CA GLY A 357 -4.65 -0.68 27.35
C GLY A 357 -4.83 0.85 27.44
N LYS A 358 -4.44 1.56 26.38
CA LYS A 358 -4.53 3.03 26.31
C LYS A 358 -5.80 3.53 25.61
N LEU A 359 -6.47 2.67 24.82
CA LEU A 359 -7.70 3.02 24.12
C LEU A 359 -8.91 2.61 24.93
N ASN A 360 -9.93 3.48 24.94
CA ASN A 360 -11.25 3.15 25.45
C ASN A 360 -12.10 2.56 24.32
N GLU A 361 -12.95 1.61 24.69
CA GLU A 361 -13.99 1.09 23.82
C GLU A 361 -15.35 1.44 24.41
N VAL A 362 -16.27 1.85 23.56
CA VAL A 362 -17.67 2.10 23.93
C VAL A 362 -18.51 0.93 23.41
N ASP A 363 -19.06 0.12 24.32
CA ASP A 363 -19.84 -1.08 23.98
C ASP A 363 -19.08 -2.08 23.06
N GLY A 364 -17.76 -2.24 23.27
CA GLY A 364 -16.90 -3.13 22.49
C GLY A 364 -16.54 -2.60 21.09
N LYS A 365 -16.85 -1.33 20.81
CA LYS A 365 -16.51 -0.63 19.58
C LYS A 365 -15.48 0.45 19.84
N PRO A 366 -14.72 0.86 18.79
CA PRO A 366 -13.77 1.96 18.90
C PRO A 366 -14.45 3.24 19.40
N ASP A 367 -13.79 3.96 20.29
CA ASP A 367 -14.18 5.33 20.60
C ASP A 367 -13.83 6.24 19.43
N VAL A 368 -14.86 6.78 18.79
CA VAL A 368 -14.70 7.59 17.55
C VAL A 368 -13.83 8.81 17.81
N GLU A 369 -13.96 9.49 18.94
CA GLU A 369 -13.16 10.69 19.26
C GLU A 369 -11.66 10.35 19.39
N GLU A 370 -11.33 9.20 20.00
CA GLU A 370 -9.94 8.72 20.09
C GLU A 370 -9.38 8.33 18.73
N VAL A 371 -10.17 7.67 17.88
CA VAL A 371 -9.77 7.31 16.50
C VAL A 371 -9.52 8.57 15.67
N GLU A 372 -10.43 9.54 15.68
CA GLU A 372 -10.28 10.80 14.96
C GLU A 372 -9.05 11.59 15.45
N ARG A 373 -8.80 11.62 16.75
CA ARG A 373 -7.62 12.25 17.33
C ARG A 373 -6.33 11.59 16.83
N LEU A 374 -6.31 10.27 16.77
CA LEU A 374 -5.16 9.50 16.30
C LEU A 374 -4.94 9.73 14.79
N LEU A 375 -5.99 9.63 13.99
CA LEU A 375 -5.95 9.93 12.56
C LEU A 375 -5.46 11.36 12.30
N GLY A 376 -5.98 12.35 13.04
CA GLY A 376 -5.57 13.75 12.92
C GLY A 376 -4.09 13.99 13.23
N SER A 377 -3.50 13.19 14.13
CA SER A 377 -2.07 13.27 14.44
C SER A 377 -1.16 12.73 13.32
N ILE A 378 -1.67 11.80 12.51
CA ILE A 378 -0.93 11.12 11.42
C ILE A 378 -1.13 11.85 10.09
N TYR A 379 -2.38 12.18 9.75
CA TYR A 379 -2.74 12.76 8.45
C TYR A 379 -2.61 14.27 8.37
N ASP A 380 -2.53 14.98 9.47
CA ASP A 380 -2.58 16.44 9.61
C ASP A 380 -3.99 17.07 9.60
N GLN A 381 -4.03 18.40 9.75
CA GLN A 381 -5.27 19.16 9.92
C GLN A 381 -6.10 19.32 8.61
N THR A 382 -5.54 18.96 7.46
CA THR A 382 -6.25 19.09 6.17
C THR A 382 -7.06 17.83 5.83
N ALA A 383 -6.80 16.73 6.52
CA ALA A 383 -7.52 15.50 6.31
C ALA A 383 -8.96 15.59 6.85
N LYS A 384 -9.88 14.98 6.11
CA LYS A 384 -11.29 14.82 6.48
C LYS A 384 -11.52 13.35 6.80
N PHE A 385 -12.23 13.08 7.86
CA PHE A 385 -12.56 11.74 8.32
C PHE A 385 -14.07 11.58 8.38
N ASN A 386 -14.58 10.44 7.91
CA ASN A 386 -15.99 10.08 7.98
C ASN A 386 -16.12 8.60 8.34
N ASN A 387 -17.27 8.21 8.88
CA ASN A 387 -17.66 6.81 8.92
C ASN A 387 -18.30 6.39 7.60
N CYS A 388 -17.99 5.18 7.16
CA CYS A 388 -18.57 4.66 5.93
C CYS A 388 -20.02 4.20 6.13
N THR A 389 -20.83 4.46 5.11
CA THR A 389 -22.24 4.03 5.04
C THR A 389 -22.43 3.14 3.81
N ASN A 390 -23.25 2.11 3.93
CA ASN A 390 -23.66 1.28 2.81
C ASN A 390 -24.66 2.05 1.93
N ASP A 391 -24.27 2.31 0.69
CA ASP A 391 -25.08 3.11 -0.25
C ASP A 391 -26.45 2.49 -0.59
N THR A 392 -26.55 1.16 -0.50
CA THR A 392 -27.76 0.44 -0.86
C THR A 392 -28.75 0.34 0.31
N THR A 393 -28.20 0.10 1.53
CA THR A 393 -29.02 -0.17 2.73
C THR A 393 -29.15 1.02 3.65
N GLY A 394 -28.24 2.01 3.56
CA GLY A 394 -28.10 3.11 4.50
C GLY A 394 -27.53 2.69 5.86
N GLU A 395 -26.98 1.48 5.98
CA GLU A 395 -26.34 0.99 7.19
C GLU A 395 -25.03 1.72 7.44
N GLU A 396 -24.84 2.26 8.63
CA GLU A 396 -23.60 2.90 9.07
C GLU A 396 -22.67 1.87 9.72
N TYR A 397 -21.36 1.97 9.38
CA TYR A 397 -20.32 1.13 9.94
C TYR A 397 -19.42 1.95 10.89
N PRO A 398 -19.67 1.95 12.20
CA PRO A 398 -18.91 2.77 13.16
C PRO A 398 -17.44 2.33 13.32
N ASN A 399 -17.08 1.16 12.84
CA ASN A 399 -15.73 0.61 12.80
C ASN A 399 -14.99 0.86 11.49
N TRP A 400 -15.64 1.47 10.50
CA TRP A 400 -15.04 1.75 9.20
C TRP A 400 -14.90 3.25 9.00
N PHE A 401 -13.67 3.71 9.08
CA PHE A 401 -13.29 5.10 8.88
C PHE A 401 -12.79 5.31 7.47
N THR A 402 -13.11 6.46 6.89
CA THR A 402 -12.60 6.90 5.60
C THR A 402 -11.83 8.19 5.76
N VAL A 403 -10.79 8.37 4.93
CA VAL A 403 -9.95 9.57 4.93
C VAL A 403 -9.88 10.17 3.53
N ALA A 404 -9.93 11.49 3.46
CA ALA A 404 -9.64 12.26 2.25
C ALA A 404 -8.74 13.44 2.58
N ARG A 405 -7.96 13.87 1.60
CA ARG A 405 -7.13 15.09 1.64
C ARG A 405 -7.27 15.85 0.34
N ASP A 406 -7.01 17.14 0.41
CA ASP A 406 -6.86 17.93 -0.80
C ASP A 406 -5.61 17.46 -1.58
N LEU A 407 -5.70 17.47 -2.91
CA LEU A 407 -4.58 17.10 -3.75
C LEU A 407 -3.50 18.18 -3.75
N TYR A 408 -2.27 17.74 -3.62
CA TYR A 408 -1.11 18.55 -3.97
C TYR A 408 -0.96 18.59 -5.50
N VAL A 409 -0.62 19.74 -6.04
CA VAL A 409 -0.38 19.93 -7.49
C VAL A 409 1.09 20.29 -7.67
N PHE A 410 1.82 19.37 -8.30
CA PHE A 410 3.24 19.53 -8.57
C PHE A 410 3.55 20.62 -9.60
#